data_f5d0ea1a86563e9fe10e80eb17bacda0
#
_entry.id   f5d0ea1a86563e9fe10e80eb17bacda0
#
_cell.length_a   1.000
_cell.length_b   1.000
_cell.length_c   1.000
_cell.angle_alpha   90.00
_cell.angle_beta   90.00
_cell.angle_gamma   90.00
#
_symmetry.space_group_name_H-M   'P 1'
#
loop_
_entity.id
_entity.type
_entity.pdbx_description
1 polymer ?
#
loop_
_entity_poly.entity_id
_entity_poly.type
_entity_poly.pdbx_seq_one_letter_code
_entity_poly.pdbx_strand_id
1 'polypeptide(L)'
;MQIIWLGHGSFRIEIAGKVLLIDPWLSGNPILPQALHHSAVIGATHILITHGHADHSVDTLSLARRLGIPILGQYDLMGFWNDTEGVQTTGFNKGGTVDLDGVAITMVHAVHSSSMSTPEGPRFVGTECGFMIEGAGHTIYVSGDTDVMADMRVFNDLHAPDIGILCAGGHFTMDMRRAAYAAKTFFNFKTVIPCHYRTMPLLEQSAEVLIASLPEVDVIEPEVLVPITFE
;
A
#
# COMPACT_ATOMS: atom_id res chain seq x y z
N MET A 1 0.30 -2.09 17.56
CA MET A 1 -0.03 -1.83 16.15
C MET A 1 -0.37 -3.14 15.45
N GLN A 2 -1.25 -3.14 14.44
CA GLN A 2 -1.55 -4.35 13.64
C GLN A 2 -1.51 -4.04 12.14
N ILE A 3 -0.97 -4.98 11.36
CA ILE A 3 -0.98 -4.97 9.90
C ILE A 3 -1.75 -6.21 9.45
N ILE A 4 -2.78 -6.02 8.61
CA ILE A 4 -3.68 -7.08 8.17
C ILE A 4 -3.73 -7.04 6.65
N TRP A 5 -3.34 -8.13 6.01
CA TRP A 5 -3.39 -8.24 4.56
C TRP A 5 -4.81 -8.55 4.09
N LEU A 6 -5.29 -7.80 3.11
CA LEU A 6 -6.59 -8.00 2.48
C LEU A 6 -6.48 -8.73 1.14
N GLY A 7 -5.24 -9.12 0.78
CA GLY A 7 -4.91 -9.70 -0.51
C GLY A 7 -4.33 -8.67 -1.48
N HIS A 8 -3.48 -9.13 -2.41
CA HIS A 8 -2.81 -8.32 -3.42
C HIS A 8 -1.96 -7.19 -2.81
N GLY A 9 -2.17 -5.94 -3.26
CA GLY A 9 -1.59 -4.73 -2.68
C GLY A 9 -2.38 -4.13 -1.52
N SER A 10 -3.47 -4.78 -1.10
CA SER A 10 -4.44 -4.20 -0.16
C SER A 10 -4.12 -4.54 1.28
N PHE A 11 -4.11 -3.53 2.15
CA PHE A 11 -3.86 -3.70 3.58
C PHE A 11 -4.83 -2.89 4.45
N ARG A 12 -5.04 -3.39 5.66
CA ARG A 12 -5.59 -2.66 6.79
C ARG A 12 -4.50 -2.49 7.83
N ILE A 13 -4.20 -1.25 8.21
CA ILE A 13 -3.20 -0.92 9.23
C ILE A 13 -3.90 -0.23 10.40
N GLU A 14 -3.81 -0.84 11.58
CA GLU A 14 -4.33 -0.28 12.82
C GLU A 14 -3.17 0.30 13.64
N ILE A 15 -3.10 1.63 13.74
CA ILE A 15 -1.96 2.34 14.30
C ILE A 15 -2.43 3.59 15.07
N ALA A 16 -1.99 3.76 16.31
CA ALA A 16 -2.28 4.93 17.16
C ALA A 16 -3.75 5.39 17.13
N GLY A 17 -4.71 4.44 17.19
CA GLY A 17 -6.14 4.73 17.17
C GLY A 17 -6.73 5.06 15.79
N LYS A 18 -5.93 5.04 14.73
CA LYS A 18 -6.39 5.13 13.35
C LYS A 18 -6.47 3.75 12.72
N VAL A 19 -7.38 3.60 11.77
CA VAL A 19 -7.52 2.39 10.94
C VAL A 19 -7.44 2.83 9.49
N LEU A 20 -6.31 2.54 8.86
CA LEU A 20 -5.98 2.93 7.49
C LEU A 20 -6.25 1.77 6.54
N LEU A 21 -6.98 2.01 5.46
CA LEU A 21 -7.10 1.07 4.34
C LEU A 21 -6.15 1.53 3.24
N ILE A 22 -5.19 0.70 2.89
CA ILE A 22 -4.24 0.96 1.81
C ILE A 22 -4.73 0.23 0.56
N ASP A 23 -4.94 0.95 -0.53
CA ASP A 23 -5.31 0.39 -1.85
C ASP A 23 -6.40 -0.69 -1.76
N PRO A 24 -7.57 -0.40 -1.19
CA PRO A 24 -8.56 -1.42 -0.86
C PRO A 24 -9.23 -1.98 -2.13
N TRP A 25 -8.75 -3.13 -2.59
CA TRP A 25 -9.37 -3.94 -3.62
C TRP A 25 -10.11 -5.12 -3.00
N LEU A 26 -11.43 -5.05 -2.93
CA LEU A 26 -12.31 -6.09 -2.36
C LEU A 26 -13.06 -6.84 -3.47
N SER A 27 -13.74 -6.08 -4.33
CA SER A 27 -14.59 -6.61 -5.40
C SER A 27 -13.73 -7.22 -6.52
N GLY A 28 -13.85 -8.53 -6.71
CA GLY A 28 -13.06 -9.23 -7.70
C GLY A 28 -11.68 -9.67 -7.24
N ASN A 29 -11.30 -9.38 -5.98
CA ASN A 29 -10.08 -9.93 -5.39
C ASN A 29 -10.25 -11.44 -5.17
N PRO A 30 -9.49 -12.30 -5.86
CA PRO A 30 -9.77 -13.73 -5.88
C PRO A 30 -9.43 -14.46 -4.57
N ILE A 31 -8.65 -13.82 -3.69
CA ILE A 31 -8.23 -14.44 -2.43
C ILE A 31 -8.91 -13.84 -1.19
N LEU A 32 -9.73 -12.78 -1.37
CA LEU A 32 -10.54 -12.21 -0.28
C LEU A 32 -12.01 -12.63 -0.46
N PRO A 33 -12.53 -13.55 0.35
CA PRO A 33 -13.93 -14.00 0.25
C PRO A 33 -14.93 -12.86 0.43
N GLN A 34 -15.93 -12.77 -0.43
CA GLN A 34 -16.95 -11.72 -0.39
C GLN A 34 -17.65 -11.60 0.98
N ALA A 35 -17.89 -12.72 1.65
CA ALA A 35 -18.50 -12.74 2.98
C ALA A 35 -17.69 -11.97 4.05
N LEU A 36 -16.39 -11.75 3.80
CA LEU A 36 -15.46 -11.09 4.71
C LEU A 36 -15.20 -9.61 4.36
N HIS A 37 -15.74 -9.09 3.25
CA HIS A 37 -15.54 -7.69 2.83
C HIS A 37 -15.96 -6.69 3.90
N HIS A 38 -17.08 -6.95 4.62
CA HIS A 38 -17.53 -6.05 5.68
C HIS A 38 -16.55 -6.02 6.87
N SER A 39 -16.11 -7.19 7.33
CA SER A 39 -15.17 -7.29 8.45
C SER A 39 -13.78 -6.72 8.11
N ALA A 40 -13.37 -6.81 6.85
CA ALA A 40 -12.10 -6.26 6.39
C ALA A 40 -12.00 -4.73 6.55
N VAL A 41 -13.13 -4.01 6.47
CA VAL A 41 -13.13 -2.54 6.39
C VAL A 41 -13.88 -1.84 7.54
N ILE A 42 -14.59 -2.59 8.41
CA ILE A 42 -15.33 -1.98 9.51
C ILE A 42 -14.41 -1.20 10.45
N GLY A 43 -14.86 0.00 10.85
CA GLY A 43 -14.09 0.88 11.74
C GLY A 43 -12.93 1.61 11.06
N ALA A 44 -12.76 1.47 9.72
CA ALA A 44 -11.77 2.25 8.99
C ALA A 44 -12.02 3.75 9.16
N THR A 45 -10.94 4.52 9.27
CA THR A 45 -10.95 5.97 9.46
C THR A 45 -10.49 6.74 8.25
N HIS A 46 -9.63 6.15 7.43
CA HIS A 46 -9.05 6.77 6.23
C HIS A 46 -8.77 5.71 5.17
N ILE A 47 -8.75 6.14 3.91
CA ILE A 47 -8.25 5.34 2.78
C ILE A 47 -7.02 6.04 2.22
N LEU A 48 -5.93 5.30 1.96
CA LEU A 48 -4.73 5.76 1.29
C LEU A 48 -4.63 5.07 -0.07
N ILE A 49 -4.40 5.85 -1.13
CA ILE A 49 -4.28 5.34 -2.50
C ILE A 49 -2.91 5.65 -3.06
N THR A 50 -2.19 4.62 -3.48
CA THR A 50 -0.86 4.74 -4.08
C THR A 50 -0.93 5.18 -5.54
N HIS A 51 -1.91 4.69 -6.30
CA HIS A 51 -2.10 5.01 -7.72
C HIS A 51 -3.48 4.59 -8.26
N GLY A 52 -3.77 4.89 -9.52
CA GLY A 52 -5.11 4.78 -10.10
C GLY A 52 -5.51 3.43 -10.69
N HIS A 53 -4.65 2.40 -10.71
CA HIS A 53 -5.01 1.10 -11.29
C HIS A 53 -6.17 0.43 -10.55
N ALA A 54 -6.95 -0.37 -11.28
CA ALA A 54 -8.21 -0.92 -10.80
C ALA A 54 -8.05 -1.85 -9.58
N ASP A 55 -7.00 -2.65 -9.55
CA ASP A 55 -6.63 -3.56 -8.46
C ASP A 55 -6.14 -2.85 -7.18
N HIS A 56 -6.09 -1.52 -7.20
CA HIS A 56 -5.80 -0.67 -6.05
C HIS A 56 -6.96 0.28 -5.72
N SER A 57 -7.71 0.74 -6.73
CA SER A 57 -8.61 1.89 -6.59
C SER A 57 -10.10 1.57 -6.79
N VAL A 58 -10.46 0.42 -7.35
CA VAL A 58 -11.84 0.12 -7.82
C VAL A 58 -12.92 0.26 -6.74
N ASP A 59 -12.63 -0.12 -5.52
CA ASP A 59 -13.59 -0.05 -4.41
C ASP A 59 -13.51 1.25 -3.60
N THR A 60 -12.50 2.08 -3.84
CA THR A 60 -12.18 3.26 -3.01
C THR A 60 -13.34 4.22 -2.86
N LEU A 61 -13.94 4.66 -3.97
CA LEU A 61 -15.04 5.63 -3.96
C LEU A 61 -16.28 5.08 -3.26
N SER A 62 -16.60 3.80 -3.51
CA SER A 62 -17.75 3.15 -2.88
C SER A 62 -17.54 2.99 -1.37
N LEU A 63 -16.32 2.66 -0.94
CA LEU A 63 -15.95 2.53 0.47
C LEU A 63 -15.97 3.89 1.17
N ALA A 64 -15.38 4.92 0.58
CA ALA A 64 -15.37 6.27 1.14
C ALA A 64 -16.79 6.78 1.41
N ARG A 65 -17.70 6.62 0.44
CA ARG A 65 -19.12 6.99 0.60
C ARG A 65 -19.84 6.17 1.66
N ARG A 66 -19.66 4.85 1.63
CA ARG A 66 -20.33 3.92 2.56
C ARG A 66 -19.90 4.11 4.01
N LEU A 67 -18.61 4.36 4.22
CA LEU A 67 -18.02 4.50 5.56
C LEU A 67 -17.99 5.96 6.04
N GLY A 68 -18.20 6.92 5.14
CA GLY A 68 -18.13 8.36 5.46
C GLY A 68 -16.70 8.82 5.83
N ILE A 69 -15.66 8.23 5.19
CA ILE A 69 -14.26 8.49 5.52
C ILE A 69 -13.51 9.15 4.36
N PRO A 70 -12.50 9.99 4.65
CA PRO A 70 -11.71 10.66 3.63
C PRO A 70 -10.74 9.71 2.92
N ILE A 71 -10.37 10.10 1.68
CA ILE A 71 -9.36 9.46 0.87
C ILE A 71 -8.12 10.37 0.83
N LEU A 72 -6.95 9.80 1.07
CA LEU A 72 -5.65 10.47 0.95
C LEU A 72 -4.88 9.88 -0.24
N GLY A 73 -4.21 10.73 -0.99
CA GLY A 73 -3.41 10.27 -2.13
C GLY A 73 -2.83 11.43 -2.93
N GLN A 74 -2.31 11.09 -4.11
CA GLN A 74 -1.66 12.04 -5.00
C GLN A 74 -2.63 13.17 -5.41
N TYR A 75 -2.13 14.40 -5.40
CA TYR A 75 -2.91 15.64 -5.55
C TYR A 75 -3.85 15.64 -6.76
N ASP A 76 -3.37 15.23 -7.95
CA ASP A 76 -4.19 15.27 -9.16
C ASP A 76 -5.33 14.26 -9.13
N LEU A 77 -5.08 13.04 -8.62
CA LEU A 77 -6.12 12.01 -8.45
C LEU A 77 -7.15 12.45 -7.41
N MET A 78 -6.71 13.00 -6.29
CA MET A 78 -7.59 13.48 -5.23
C MET A 78 -8.44 14.66 -5.69
N GLY A 79 -7.86 15.62 -6.41
CA GLY A 79 -8.60 16.73 -7.01
C GLY A 79 -9.63 16.23 -8.01
N PHE A 80 -9.24 15.30 -8.89
CA PHE A 80 -10.15 14.71 -9.86
C PHE A 80 -11.36 14.03 -9.16
N TRP A 81 -11.13 13.22 -8.13
CA TRP A 81 -12.25 12.56 -7.41
C TRP A 81 -13.08 13.52 -6.58
N ASN A 82 -12.49 14.54 -5.99
CA ASN A 82 -13.24 15.57 -5.29
C ASN A 82 -14.22 16.29 -6.25
N ASP A 83 -13.74 16.68 -7.42
CA ASP A 83 -14.48 17.47 -8.38
C ASP A 83 -15.55 16.66 -9.14
N THR A 84 -15.26 15.39 -9.47
CA THR A 84 -16.14 14.55 -10.29
C THR A 84 -17.05 13.65 -9.46
N GLU A 85 -16.62 13.23 -8.28
CA GLU A 85 -17.29 12.22 -7.47
C GLU A 85 -17.87 12.76 -6.17
N GLY A 86 -17.48 13.99 -5.78
CA GLY A 86 -17.96 14.65 -4.58
C GLY A 86 -17.60 13.94 -3.26
N VAL A 87 -16.50 13.18 -3.24
CA VAL A 87 -15.99 12.52 -2.05
C VAL A 87 -14.97 13.41 -1.32
N GLN A 88 -14.90 13.25 0.01
CA GLN A 88 -13.90 13.98 0.79
C GLN A 88 -12.50 13.43 0.51
N THR A 89 -11.60 14.29 0.04
CA THR A 89 -10.22 13.91 -0.29
C THR A 89 -9.20 14.85 0.37
N THR A 90 -8.01 14.31 0.62
CA THR A 90 -6.82 15.08 0.99
C THR A 90 -5.71 14.78 -0.01
N GLY A 91 -5.49 15.71 -0.92
CA GLY A 91 -4.45 15.62 -1.95
C GLY A 91 -3.13 16.20 -1.43
N PHE A 92 -2.05 15.44 -1.58
CA PHE A 92 -0.68 15.90 -1.30
C PHE A 92 0.29 15.31 -2.32
N ASN A 93 1.56 15.69 -2.28
CA ASN A 93 2.55 15.25 -3.26
C ASN A 93 3.78 14.64 -2.59
N LYS A 94 4.62 14.00 -3.38
CA LYS A 94 5.89 13.37 -2.97
C LYS A 94 6.75 14.35 -2.19
N GLY A 95 7.22 13.93 -1.01
CA GLY A 95 7.91 14.76 -0.03
C GLY A 95 6.99 15.51 0.94
N GLY A 96 5.69 15.55 0.67
CA GLY A 96 4.70 16.13 1.60
C GLY A 96 4.26 15.13 2.66
N THR A 97 3.89 15.64 3.83
CA THR A 97 3.41 14.86 4.97
C THR A 97 2.04 15.36 5.43
N VAL A 98 1.13 14.42 5.69
CA VAL A 98 -0.16 14.67 6.35
C VAL A 98 -0.11 14.02 7.73
N ASP A 99 -0.42 14.80 8.78
CA ASP A 99 -0.55 14.29 10.14
C ASP A 99 -2.02 14.00 10.45
N LEU A 100 -2.28 12.79 10.90
CA LEU A 100 -3.59 12.30 11.33
C LEU A 100 -3.63 12.16 12.86
N ASP A 101 -3.30 13.22 13.60
CA ASP A 101 -3.25 13.25 15.06
C ASP A 101 -2.38 12.11 15.64
N GLY A 102 -1.09 12.15 15.34
CA GLY A 102 -0.09 11.22 15.82
C GLY A 102 0.20 10.04 14.90
N VAL A 103 -0.35 10.04 13.69
CA VAL A 103 0.10 9.18 12.59
C VAL A 103 0.51 10.06 11.42
N ALA A 104 1.82 10.19 11.18
CA ALA A 104 2.34 10.96 10.06
C ALA A 104 2.44 10.09 8.79
N ILE A 105 1.92 10.60 7.68
CA ILE A 105 1.92 9.91 6.38
C ILE A 105 2.69 10.78 5.39
N THR A 106 3.90 10.36 5.04
CA THR A 106 4.72 11.04 4.03
C THR A 106 4.63 10.29 2.71
N MET A 107 4.28 11.00 1.65
CA MET A 107 4.29 10.42 0.30
C MET A 107 5.70 10.36 -0.24
N VAL A 108 6.10 9.20 -0.78
CA VAL A 108 7.41 8.97 -1.39
C VAL A 108 7.28 8.56 -2.86
N HIS A 109 8.40 8.65 -3.58
CA HIS A 109 8.44 8.27 -5.00
C HIS A 109 8.23 6.77 -5.19
N ALA A 110 7.60 6.41 -6.30
CA ALA A 110 7.52 5.06 -6.86
C ALA A 110 7.77 5.13 -8.38
N VAL A 111 8.15 4.01 -8.99
CA VAL A 111 8.41 3.89 -10.44
C VAL A 111 7.47 2.85 -11.02
N HIS A 112 6.36 3.31 -11.53
CA HIS A 112 5.30 2.49 -12.12
C HIS A 112 4.50 3.34 -13.12
N SER A 113 3.22 3.09 -13.26
CA SER A 113 2.28 3.93 -14.01
C SER A 113 1.03 4.17 -13.19
N SER A 114 0.27 5.20 -13.55
CA SER A 114 -0.96 5.54 -12.84
C SER A 114 -2.02 6.02 -13.83
N SER A 115 -2.97 5.16 -14.14
CA SER A 115 -4.14 5.51 -14.95
C SER A 115 -5.38 4.82 -14.40
N MET A 116 -6.54 5.44 -14.61
CA MET A 116 -7.83 4.82 -14.34
C MET A 116 -8.45 4.35 -15.66
N SER A 117 -9.12 3.21 -15.63
CA SER A 117 -9.96 2.77 -16.75
C SER A 117 -11.25 3.58 -16.76
N THR A 118 -11.56 4.21 -17.90
CA THR A 118 -12.84 4.90 -18.12
C THR A 118 -13.50 4.36 -19.38
N PRO A 119 -14.82 4.64 -19.60
CA PRO A 119 -15.48 4.25 -20.84
C PRO A 119 -14.82 4.80 -22.12
N GLU A 120 -14.12 5.94 -22.00
CA GLU A 120 -13.41 6.60 -23.10
C GLU A 120 -11.97 6.08 -23.26
N GLY A 121 -11.53 5.13 -22.45
CA GLY A 121 -10.19 4.56 -22.41
C GLY A 121 -9.41 4.93 -21.15
N PRO A 122 -8.12 4.56 -21.08
CA PRO A 122 -7.31 4.85 -19.90
C PRO A 122 -7.07 6.36 -19.76
N ARG A 123 -7.32 6.87 -18.55
CA ARG A 123 -7.11 8.27 -18.20
C ARG A 123 -5.94 8.38 -17.21
N PHE A 124 -4.95 9.17 -17.56
CA PHE A 124 -3.87 9.53 -16.63
C PHE A 124 -4.41 10.40 -15.49
N VAL A 125 -4.11 10.05 -14.25
CA VAL A 125 -4.65 10.68 -13.04
C VAL A 125 -3.54 11.01 -12.02
N GLY A 126 -2.45 11.53 -12.50
CA GLY A 126 -1.25 11.79 -11.70
C GLY A 126 -0.29 10.61 -11.66
N THR A 127 0.71 10.70 -10.81
CA THR A 127 1.79 9.71 -10.73
C THR A 127 1.60 8.77 -9.54
N GLU A 128 2.14 7.57 -9.67
CA GLU A 128 2.23 6.56 -8.62
C GLU A 128 3.08 7.03 -7.44
N CYS A 129 2.84 6.47 -6.26
CA CYS A 129 3.58 6.78 -5.04
C CYS A 129 3.62 5.58 -4.08
N GLY A 130 4.51 5.66 -3.10
CA GLY A 130 4.49 4.89 -1.87
C GLY A 130 4.23 5.80 -0.68
N PHE A 131 4.17 5.21 0.52
CA PHE A 131 3.98 5.94 1.76
C PHE A 131 4.99 5.51 2.83
N MET A 132 5.48 6.49 3.61
CA MET A 132 6.04 6.28 4.93
C MET A 132 4.95 6.59 5.95
N ILE A 133 4.60 5.60 6.76
CA ILE A 133 3.56 5.74 7.79
C ILE A 133 4.24 5.61 9.14
N GLU A 134 4.30 6.72 9.89
CA GLU A 134 4.97 6.80 11.18
C GLU A 134 3.95 6.94 12.32
N GLY A 135 4.05 6.11 13.35
CA GLY A 135 3.20 6.14 14.52
C GLY A 135 3.44 4.95 15.45
N ALA A 136 2.98 5.04 16.69
CA ALA A 136 3.10 3.97 17.69
C ALA A 136 4.53 3.39 17.85
N GLY A 137 5.57 4.21 17.61
CA GLY A 137 6.97 3.77 17.73
C GLY A 137 7.52 3.02 16.52
N HIS A 138 6.77 2.93 15.41
CA HIS A 138 7.16 2.26 14.17
C HIS A 138 7.12 3.22 12.98
N THR A 139 7.92 2.90 11.97
CA THR A 139 7.83 3.51 10.64
C THR A 139 7.67 2.40 9.59
N ILE A 140 6.56 2.45 8.85
CA ILE A 140 6.22 1.47 7.84
C ILE A 140 6.47 2.09 6.46
N TYR A 141 7.29 1.45 5.63
CA TYR A 141 7.36 1.75 4.21
C TYR A 141 6.36 0.89 3.46
N VAL A 142 5.33 1.50 2.88
CA VAL A 142 4.43 0.88 1.91
C VAL A 142 4.92 1.28 0.53
N SER A 143 5.47 0.33 -0.23
CA SER A 143 6.08 0.64 -1.53
C SER A 143 5.08 1.12 -2.58
N GLY A 144 3.80 0.72 -2.47
CA GLY A 144 2.90 0.71 -3.60
C GLY A 144 3.46 -0.19 -4.71
N ASP A 145 2.99 0.01 -5.93
CA ASP A 145 3.56 -0.65 -7.10
C ASP A 145 4.78 0.12 -7.60
N THR A 146 5.91 -0.58 -7.69
CA THR A 146 7.18 0.05 -8.07
C THR A 146 8.20 -0.96 -8.59
N ASP A 147 9.20 -0.48 -9.31
CA ASP A 147 10.49 -1.13 -9.44
C ASP A 147 11.43 -0.68 -8.32
N VAL A 148 12.60 -1.32 -8.22
CA VAL A 148 13.69 -0.87 -7.36
C VAL A 148 14.29 0.43 -7.89
N MET A 149 14.57 1.38 -7.00
CA MET A 149 15.15 2.67 -7.37
C MET A 149 16.17 3.15 -6.35
N ALA A 150 17.10 3.99 -6.78
CA ALA A 150 18.15 4.53 -5.91
C ALA A 150 17.60 5.43 -4.79
N ASP A 151 16.46 6.07 -5.03
CA ASP A 151 15.76 6.95 -4.08
C ASP A 151 15.38 6.21 -2.78
N MET A 152 15.27 4.88 -2.81
CA MET A 152 15.04 4.06 -1.63
C MET A 152 16.12 4.26 -0.55
N ARG A 153 17.36 4.61 -0.94
CA ARG A 153 18.41 4.99 0.02
C ARG A 153 18.03 6.28 0.76
N VAL A 154 17.54 7.28 0.03
CA VAL A 154 17.11 8.55 0.61
C VAL A 154 15.93 8.34 1.56
N PHE A 155 15.01 7.44 1.22
CA PHE A 155 13.88 7.09 2.08
C PHE A 155 14.36 6.50 3.40
N ASN A 156 15.33 5.58 3.36
CA ASN A 156 15.91 5.01 4.57
C ASN A 156 16.65 6.06 5.42
N ASP A 157 17.41 6.95 4.78
CA ASP A 157 18.20 7.96 5.48
C ASP A 157 17.31 9.00 6.18
N LEU A 158 16.15 9.33 5.60
CA LEU A 158 15.21 10.32 6.15
C LEU A 158 14.21 9.75 7.15
N HIS A 159 13.75 8.50 6.95
CA HIS A 159 12.61 7.94 7.68
C HIS A 159 12.96 6.70 8.52
N ALA A 160 14.09 6.04 8.21
CA ALA A 160 14.56 4.82 8.89
C ALA A 160 13.45 3.78 9.16
N PRO A 161 12.69 3.35 8.13
CA PRO A 161 11.57 2.43 8.33
C PRO A 161 12.06 1.10 8.87
N ASP A 162 11.37 0.60 9.90
CA ASP A 162 11.67 -0.71 10.50
C ASP A 162 10.80 -1.84 9.91
N ILE A 163 9.70 -1.47 9.20
CA ILE A 163 8.81 -2.42 8.53
C ILE A 163 8.69 -2.03 7.06
N GLY A 164 8.89 -3.01 6.16
CA GLY A 164 8.68 -2.85 4.72
C GLY A 164 7.51 -3.69 4.22
N ILE A 165 6.47 -3.08 3.67
CA ILE A 165 5.44 -3.74 2.85
C ILE A 165 5.85 -3.53 1.40
N LEU A 166 6.39 -4.59 0.77
CA LEU A 166 7.03 -4.48 -0.55
C LEU A 166 6.25 -5.27 -1.61
N CYS A 167 5.94 -4.62 -2.72
CA CYS A 167 5.43 -5.32 -3.89
C CYS A 167 6.51 -6.30 -4.41
N ALA A 168 6.11 -7.55 -4.65
CA ALA A 168 7.03 -8.63 -5.00
C ALA A 168 6.43 -9.66 -5.97
N GLY A 169 5.41 -9.24 -6.75
CA GLY A 169 4.64 -10.12 -7.63
C GLY A 169 5.30 -10.46 -8.95
N GLY A 170 6.33 -9.74 -9.38
CA GLY A 170 7.05 -9.98 -10.62
C GLY A 170 6.43 -9.26 -11.81
N HIS A 171 5.56 -9.87 -12.56
CA HIS A 171 5.11 -9.42 -13.88
C HIS A 171 4.81 -7.91 -14.04
N PHE A 172 4.20 -7.28 -13.04
CA PHE A 172 3.82 -5.87 -13.07
C PHE A 172 4.71 -4.98 -12.17
N THR A 173 5.37 -5.57 -11.17
CA THR A 173 6.16 -4.90 -10.14
C THR A 173 7.50 -5.58 -9.94
N MET A 174 8.25 -5.23 -8.90
CA MET A 174 9.40 -6.04 -8.46
C MET A 174 8.99 -7.51 -8.32
N ASP A 175 9.89 -8.42 -8.67
CA ASP A 175 9.83 -9.82 -8.26
C ASP A 175 10.44 -10.00 -6.85
N MET A 176 10.40 -11.22 -6.31
CA MET A 176 10.97 -11.52 -5.00
C MET A 176 12.47 -11.21 -4.90
N ARG A 177 13.24 -11.36 -6.00
CA ARG A 177 14.68 -11.05 -6.04
C ARG A 177 14.94 -9.55 -6.00
N ARG A 178 14.15 -8.76 -6.75
CA ARG A 178 14.25 -7.30 -6.76
C ARG A 178 13.83 -6.71 -5.42
N ALA A 179 12.76 -7.22 -4.82
CA ALA A 179 12.32 -6.83 -3.49
C ALA A 179 13.39 -7.14 -2.42
N ALA A 180 14.01 -8.33 -2.49
CA ALA A 180 15.11 -8.70 -1.62
C ALA A 180 16.34 -7.79 -1.82
N TYR A 181 16.68 -7.48 -3.08
CA TYR A 181 17.76 -6.56 -3.40
C TYR A 181 17.51 -5.17 -2.83
N ALA A 182 16.28 -4.64 -3.01
CA ALA A 182 15.89 -3.35 -2.47
C ALA A 182 16.00 -3.32 -0.94
N ALA A 183 15.42 -4.30 -0.25
CA ALA A 183 15.46 -4.42 1.20
C ALA A 183 16.89 -4.47 1.74
N LYS A 184 17.72 -5.35 1.18
CA LYS A 184 19.11 -5.55 1.62
C LYS A 184 20.04 -4.39 1.31
N THR A 185 19.82 -3.69 0.18
CA THR A 185 20.75 -2.68 -0.32
C THR A 185 20.48 -1.30 0.27
N PHE A 186 19.21 -0.97 0.44
CA PHE A 186 18.80 0.39 0.74
C PHE A 186 18.22 0.59 2.12
N PHE A 187 17.70 -0.47 2.78
CA PHE A 187 16.98 -0.36 4.04
C PHE A 187 17.65 -1.15 5.17
N ASN A 188 17.22 -0.86 6.40
CA ASN A 188 17.55 -1.58 7.61
C ASN A 188 16.28 -2.17 8.25
N PHE A 189 15.41 -2.77 7.45
CA PHE A 189 14.17 -3.36 7.95
C PHE A 189 14.41 -4.43 9.01
N LYS A 190 13.58 -4.44 10.04
CA LYS A 190 13.45 -5.56 10.97
C LYS A 190 12.49 -6.60 10.40
N THR A 191 11.41 -6.12 9.76
CA THR A 191 10.37 -6.96 9.17
C THR A 191 10.08 -6.57 7.73
N VAL A 192 9.89 -7.56 6.86
CA VAL A 192 9.43 -7.38 5.48
C VAL A 192 8.18 -8.23 5.23
N ILE A 193 7.16 -7.63 4.67
CA ILE A 193 5.90 -8.27 4.31
C ILE A 193 5.74 -8.15 2.78
N PRO A 194 5.86 -9.25 2.01
CA PRO A 194 5.63 -9.20 0.57
C PRO A 194 4.14 -9.00 0.25
N CYS A 195 3.87 -8.26 -0.83
CA CYS A 195 2.54 -8.05 -1.35
C CYS A 195 2.50 -8.10 -2.88
N HIS A 196 1.32 -7.90 -3.47
CA HIS A 196 1.08 -7.93 -4.91
C HIS A 196 1.46 -9.29 -5.56
N TYR A 197 1.28 -10.39 -4.83
CA TYR A 197 1.61 -11.76 -5.27
C TYR A 197 0.47 -12.72 -4.91
N ARG A 198 0.50 -13.96 -5.43
CA ARG A 198 -0.47 -15.05 -5.17
C ARG A 198 -1.88 -14.85 -5.71
N THR A 199 -2.28 -13.67 -6.14
CA THR A 199 -3.65 -13.36 -6.58
C THR A 199 -3.96 -13.79 -8.01
N MET A 200 -2.97 -13.89 -8.87
CA MET A 200 -3.11 -14.30 -10.26
C MET A 200 -2.02 -15.31 -10.64
N PRO A 201 -2.29 -16.28 -11.55
CA PRO A 201 -1.31 -17.32 -11.90
C PRO A 201 0.00 -16.81 -12.50
N LEU A 202 -0.01 -15.61 -13.09
CA LEU A 202 1.18 -14.99 -13.71
C LEU A 202 2.10 -14.27 -12.68
N LEU A 203 1.63 -14.11 -11.45
CA LEU A 203 2.42 -13.51 -10.38
C LEU A 203 3.21 -14.58 -9.63
N GLU A 204 4.21 -14.15 -8.85
CA GLU A 204 4.90 -15.02 -7.90
C GLU A 204 3.90 -15.69 -6.94
N GLN A 205 4.11 -16.98 -6.65
CA GLN A 205 3.19 -17.76 -5.82
C GLN A 205 3.76 -18.10 -4.44
N SER A 206 5.04 -17.78 -4.17
CA SER A 206 5.76 -18.09 -2.93
C SER A 206 6.74 -16.98 -2.61
N ALA A 207 6.97 -16.69 -1.33
CA ALA A 207 8.00 -15.78 -0.88
C ALA A 207 9.33 -16.49 -0.53
N GLU A 208 9.50 -17.76 -0.84
CA GLU A 208 10.70 -18.54 -0.50
C GLU A 208 12.00 -17.87 -0.95
N VAL A 209 12.02 -17.27 -2.16
CA VAL A 209 13.20 -16.56 -2.68
C VAL A 209 13.51 -15.31 -1.85
N LEU A 210 12.49 -14.57 -1.41
CA LEU A 210 12.63 -13.39 -0.55
C LEU A 210 13.17 -13.79 0.82
N ILE A 211 12.57 -14.81 1.45
CA ILE A 211 12.96 -15.36 2.76
C ILE A 211 14.43 -15.83 2.71
N ALA A 212 14.78 -16.64 1.71
CA ALA A 212 16.14 -17.16 1.57
C ALA A 212 17.19 -16.05 1.34
N SER A 213 16.77 -14.93 0.72
CA SER A 213 17.67 -13.79 0.43
C SER A 213 17.87 -12.83 1.59
N LEU A 214 17.02 -12.89 2.62
CA LEU A 214 17.00 -11.98 3.77
C LEU A 214 17.09 -12.74 5.12
N PRO A 215 18.15 -13.51 5.37
CA PRO A 215 18.22 -14.41 6.54
C PRO A 215 18.25 -13.69 7.90
N GLU A 216 18.52 -12.39 7.93
CA GLU A 216 18.60 -11.58 9.15
C GLU A 216 17.37 -10.66 9.33
N VAL A 217 16.41 -10.73 8.42
CA VAL A 217 15.17 -9.94 8.44
C VAL A 217 14.01 -10.89 8.67
N ASP A 218 13.07 -10.52 9.52
CA ASP A 218 11.84 -11.27 9.70
C ASP A 218 10.92 -11.08 8.48
N VAL A 219 10.96 -12.05 7.55
CA VAL A 219 10.10 -12.02 6.37
C VAL A 219 8.81 -12.77 6.68
N ILE A 220 7.70 -12.05 6.80
CA ILE A 220 6.39 -12.60 7.14
C ILE A 220 5.56 -12.76 5.87
N GLU A 221 5.28 -14.00 5.46
CA GLU A 221 4.25 -14.26 4.45
C GLU A 221 2.87 -14.00 5.05
N PRO A 222 2.14 -12.97 4.60
CA PRO A 222 0.87 -12.64 5.22
C PRO A 222 -0.22 -13.63 4.81
N GLU A 223 -1.10 -13.95 5.76
CA GLU A 223 -2.37 -14.64 5.48
C GLU A 223 -3.51 -13.63 5.46
N VAL A 224 -4.50 -13.86 4.57
CA VAL A 224 -5.63 -12.94 4.40
C VAL A 224 -6.42 -12.84 5.71
N LEU A 225 -6.62 -11.60 6.20
CA LEU A 225 -7.32 -11.23 7.42
C LEU A 225 -6.71 -11.76 8.72
N VAL A 226 -5.50 -12.30 8.70
CA VAL A 226 -4.76 -12.67 9.92
C VAL A 226 -3.89 -11.47 10.35
N PRO A 227 -4.10 -10.92 11.57
CA PRO A 227 -3.32 -9.79 12.03
C PRO A 227 -1.86 -10.15 12.31
N ILE A 228 -0.93 -9.34 11.81
CA ILE A 228 0.47 -9.30 12.21
C ILE A 228 0.57 -8.20 13.26
N THR A 229 0.95 -8.56 14.50
CA THR A 229 0.97 -7.63 15.64
C THR A 229 2.38 -7.17 15.96
N PHE A 230 2.55 -5.87 16.16
CA PHE A 230 3.79 -5.21 16.57
C PHE A 230 3.57 -4.51 17.92
N GLU A 231 4.56 -4.65 18.83
CA GLU A 231 4.55 -4.09 20.20
C GLU A 231 5.09 -2.66 20.25
#